data_16ba493b24f3241c363e9ded4c23bdf1
#
_entry.id   16ba493b24f3241c363e9ded4c23bdf1
#
_cell.length_a   1.000
_cell.length_b   1.000
_cell.length_c   1.000
_cell.angle_alpha   90.00
_cell.angle_beta   90.00
_cell.angle_gamma   90.00
#
_symmetry.space_group_name_H-M   'P 1'
#
loop_
_entity.id
_entity.type
_entity.pdbx_description
1 polymer ?
#
loop_
_entity_poly.entity_id
_entity_poly.type
_entity_poly.pdbx_seq_one_letter_code
_entity_poly.pdbx_strand_id
1 'polypeptide(L)'
;PEKLIPVVIRSALNGDPIPVYGDGKNVRDWLYVKDHVRALLRVLTEGEVGDTYNVGGNCERENIAVVRQICDLLDETRPPGRTLETKSHHDLITFVEDRPGHDWRYAIDASKIEGELGWAPQVGFEAGLRRTVDWYVGHREWVRVVQG
;
A
#
# COMPACT_ATOMS: atom_id res chain seq x y z
N PRO A 1 13.45 -0.28 -1.91
CA PRO A 1 12.08 -0.67 -2.16
C PRO A 1 11.41 0.38 -3.02
N GLU A 2 10.80 -0.09 -4.11
CA GLU A 2 10.22 0.77 -5.15
C GLU A 2 8.68 0.89 -5.01
N LYS A 3 8.11 0.26 -3.98
CA LYS A 3 6.64 0.19 -3.80
C LYS A 3 6.12 1.43 -3.08
N LEU A 4 4.94 1.91 -3.49
CA LEU A 4 4.35 3.18 -3.03
C LEU A 4 4.32 3.30 -1.50
N ILE A 5 3.64 2.39 -0.80
CA ILE A 5 3.43 2.50 0.65
C ILE A 5 4.75 2.57 1.43
N PRO A 6 5.74 1.67 1.22
CA PRO A 6 7.02 1.77 1.92
C PRO A 6 7.79 3.06 1.62
N VAL A 7 7.78 3.53 0.38
CA VAL A 7 8.45 4.78 -0.01
C VAL A 7 7.83 5.96 0.70
N VAL A 8 6.49 6.09 0.67
CA VAL A 8 5.75 7.18 1.33
C VAL A 8 6.03 7.22 2.83
N ILE A 9 5.90 6.07 3.52
CA ILE A 9 6.13 6.01 4.97
C ILE A 9 7.57 6.41 5.31
N ARG A 10 8.55 5.88 4.58
CA ARG A 10 9.96 6.18 4.82
C ARG A 10 10.26 7.66 4.60
N SER A 11 9.87 8.20 3.45
CA SER A 11 10.10 9.62 3.12
C SER A 11 9.45 10.51 4.17
N ALA A 12 8.19 10.26 4.53
CA ALA A 12 7.51 11.01 5.57
C ALA A 12 8.25 10.98 6.92
N LEU A 13 8.64 9.79 7.39
CA LEU A 13 9.34 9.62 8.68
C LEU A 13 10.74 10.25 8.71
N ASN A 14 11.38 10.42 7.56
CA ASN A 14 12.68 11.07 7.42
C ASN A 14 12.56 12.59 7.18
N GLY A 15 11.38 13.09 6.83
CA GLY A 15 11.20 14.47 6.38
C GLY A 15 11.68 14.71 4.94
N ASP A 16 11.82 13.64 4.16
CA ASP A 16 12.20 13.71 2.74
C ASP A 16 10.96 13.97 1.86
N PRO A 17 11.11 14.55 0.65
CA PRO A 17 10.03 14.66 -0.32
C PRO A 17 9.37 13.31 -0.60
N ILE A 18 8.03 13.30 -0.64
CA ILE A 18 7.22 12.12 -0.99
C ILE A 18 6.92 12.17 -2.49
N PRO A 19 7.60 11.39 -3.35
CA PRO A 19 7.41 11.47 -4.78
C PRO A 19 6.08 10.83 -5.21
N VAL A 20 5.26 11.59 -5.94
CA VAL A 20 4.03 11.12 -6.58
C VAL A 20 4.17 11.31 -8.08
N TYR A 21 4.10 10.21 -8.83
CA TYR A 21 4.24 10.22 -10.28
C TYR A 21 3.01 10.84 -10.95
N GLY A 22 3.25 11.72 -11.95
CA GLY A 22 2.22 12.41 -12.68
C GLY A 22 1.31 13.24 -11.77
N ASP A 23 0.00 13.07 -11.86
CA ASP A 23 -1.00 13.67 -10.98
C ASP A 23 -1.46 12.73 -9.85
N GLY A 24 -0.88 11.54 -9.77
CA GLY A 24 -1.19 10.53 -8.76
C GLY A 24 -2.51 9.80 -8.95
N LYS A 25 -3.19 9.97 -10.08
CA LYS A 25 -4.51 9.36 -10.33
C LYS A 25 -4.47 7.93 -10.86
N ASN A 26 -3.27 7.35 -11.00
CA ASN A 26 -3.17 5.93 -11.32
C ASN A 26 -3.90 5.10 -10.28
N VAL A 27 -4.76 4.19 -10.72
CA VAL A 27 -5.61 3.35 -9.86
C VAL A 27 -4.96 2.00 -9.63
N ARG A 28 -4.99 1.52 -8.38
CA ARG A 28 -4.53 0.18 -7.99
C ARG A 28 -5.59 -0.52 -7.15
N ASP A 29 -5.64 -1.82 -7.26
CA ASP A 29 -6.42 -2.67 -6.35
C ASP A 29 -5.57 -3.02 -5.14
N TRP A 30 -6.05 -2.67 -3.95
CA TRP A 30 -5.33 -2.77 -2.70
C TRP A 30 -5.83 -3.92 -1.85
N LEU A 31 -4.91 -4.79 -1.44
CA LEU A 31 -5.20 -5.96 -0.61
C LEU A 31 -4.26 -6.00 0.59
N TYR A 32 -4.80 -6.23 1.77
CA TYR A 32 -4.00 -6.39 2.98
C TYR A 32 -3.18 -7.69 2.90
N VAL A 33 -1.90 -7.61 3.29
CA VAL A 33 -0.93 -8.70 3.10
C VAL A 33 -1.37 -10.03 3.73
N LYS A 34 -2.01 -10.01 4.91
CA LYS A 34 -2.49 -11.25 5.56
C LYS A 34 -3.65 -11.89 4.79
N ASP A 35 -4.47 -11.09 4.11
CA ASP A 35 -5.53 -11.61 3.25
C ASP A 35 -4.93 -12.28 2.02
N HIS A 36 -3.89 -11.68 1.43
CA HIS A 36 -3.15 -12.30 0.33
C HIS A 36 -2.52 -13.63 0.76
N VAL A 37 -1.86 -13.68 1.92
CA VAL A 37 -1.27 -14.92 2.45
C VAL A 37 -2.34 -16.00 2.66
N ARG A 38 -3.53 -15.63 3.17
CA ARG A 38 -4.65 -16.58 3.31
C ARG A 38 -5.15 -17.09 1.96
N ALA A 39 -5.18 -16.24 0.92
CA ALA A 39 -5.49 -16.67 -0.43
C ALA A 39 -4.49 -17.73 -0.94
N LEU A 40 -3.18 -17.44 -0.79
CA LEU A 40 -2.13 -18.39 -1.19
C LEU A 40 -2.26 -19.73 -0.47
N LEU A 41 -2.51 -19.71 0.85
CA LEU A 41 -2.71 -20.94 1.62
C LEU A 41 -3.95 -21.70 1.12
N ARG A 42 -5.06 -21.00 0.87
CA ARG A 42 -6.30 -21.61 0.36
C ARG A 42 -6.07 -22.25 -1.01
N VAL A 43 -5.41 -21.57 -1.94
CA VAL A 43 -5.07 -22.14 -3.26
C VAL A 43 -4.15 -23.36 -3.12
N LEU A 44 -3.15 -23.31 -2.23
CA LEU A 44 -2.23 -24.42 -2.02
C LEU A 44 -2.93 -25.67 -1.48
N THR A 45 -3.92 -25.51 -0.61
CA THR A 45 -4.57 -26.65 0.08
C THR A 45 -5.85 -27.14 -0.60
N GLU A 46 -6.54 -26.30 -1.37
CA GLU A 46 -7.88 -26.60 -1.90
C GLU A 46 -8.01 -26.26 -3.39
N GLY A 47 -7.01 -25.59 -3.99
CA GLY A 47 -7.04 -25.24 -5.42
C GLY A 47 -6.90 -26.46 -6.33
N GLU A 48 -7.48 -26.36 -7.53
CA GLU A 48 -7.35 -27.40 -8.57
C GLU A 48 -5.91 -27.40 -9.12
N VAL A 49 -5.30 -28.59 -9.21
CA VAL A 49 -3.91 -28.72 -9.67
C VAL A 49 -3.79 -28.35 -11.14
N GLY A 50 -2.89 -27.40 -11.42
CA GLY A 50 -2.64 -26.87 -12.78
C GLY A 50 -3.52 -25.69 -13.13
N ASP A 51 -4.38 -25.25 -12.22
CA ASP A 51 -5.23 -24.09 -12.44
C ASP A 51 -4.62 -22.79 -11.89
N THR A 52 -5.21 -21.65 -12.26
CA THR A 52 -4.74 -20.30 -11.85
C THR A 52 -5.87 -19.53 -11.17
N TYR A 53 -5.51 -18.76 -10.15
CA TYR A 53 -6.44 -17.95 -9.39
C TYR A 53 -5.92 -16.51 -9.28
N ASN A 54 -6.73 -15.55 -9.73
CA ASN A 54 -6.47 -14.15 -9.46
C ASN A 54 -6.84 -13.83 -8.01
N VAL A 55 -6.01 -13.02 -7.35
CA VAL A 55 -6.22 -12.58 -5.97
C VAL A 55 -6.24 -11.06 -5.94
N GLY A 56 -7.39 -10.48 -5.65
CA GLY A 56 -7.61 -9.04 -5.61
C GLY A 56 -8.35 -8.60 -4.35
N GLY A 57 -8.30 -7.31 -4.07
CA GLY A 57 -8.94 -6.71 -2.89
C GLY A 57 -10.35 -6.20 -3.14
N ASN A 58 -10.77 -6.10 -4.39
CA ASN A 58 -11.98 -5.37 -4.80
C ASN A 58 -11.98 -3.93 -4.23
N CYS A 59 -10.79 -3.35 -4.10
CA CYS A 59 -10.58 -2.07 -3.44
C CYS A 59 -9.68 -1.16 -4.28
N GLU A 60 -10.27 -0.60 -5.34
CA GLU A 60 -9.58 0.33 -6.22
C GLU A 60 -9.46 1.71 -5.58
N ARG A 61 -8.24 2.24 -5.55
CA ARG A 61 -7.92 3.59 -5.04
C ARG A 61 -6.88 4.26 -5.94
N GLU A 62 -7.01 5.57 -6.09
CA GLU A 62 -5.95 6.39 -6.68
C GLU A 62 -4.72 6.43 -5.76
N ASN A 63 -3.53 6.42 -6.35
CA ASN A 63 -2.27 6.48 -5.59
C ASN A 63 -2.22 7.71 -4.68
N ILE A 64 -2.65 8.88 -5.15
CA ILE A 64 -2.65 10.12 -4.36
C ILE A 64 -3.57 10.02 -3.14
N ALA A 65 -4.70 9.33 -3.24
CA ALA A 65 -5.61 9.13 -2.11
C ALA A 65 -4.94 8.27 -1.03
N VAL A 66 -4.21 7.21 -1.44
CA VAL A 66 -3.45 6.35 -0.51
C VAL A 66 -2.30 7.12 0.14
N VAL A 67 -1.56 7.93 -0.62
CA VAL A 67 -0.49 8.79 -0.09
C VAL A 67 -1.02 9.74 0.98
N ARG A 68 -2.12 10.43 0.71
CA ARG A 68 -2.74 11.34 1.67
C ARG A 68 -3.19 10.63 2.94
N GLN A 69 -3.80 9.47 2.81
CA GLN A 69 -4.24 8.70 3.97
C GLN A 69 -3.06 8.20 4.83
N ILE A 70 -1.92 7.87 4.22
CA ILE A 70 -0.69 7.56 4.98
C ILE A 70 -0.20 8.80 5.74
N CYS A 71 -0.22 9.98 5.10
CA CYS A 71 0.16 11.23 5.76
C CYS A 71 -0.76 11.53 6.96
N ASP A 72 -2.10 11.37 6.80
CA ASP A 72 -3.05 11.53 7.90
C ASP A 72 -2.73 10.60 9.08
N LEU A 73 -2.48 9.31 8.81
CA LEU A 73 -2.15 8.32 9.84
C LEU A 73 -0.83 8.63 10.55
N LEU A 74 0.15 9.16 9.83
CA LEU A 74 1.43 9.56 10.42
C LEU A 74 1.28 10.85 11.22
N ASP A 75 0.51 11.82 10.76
CA ASP A 75 0.24 13.06 11.50
C ASP A 75 -0.48 12.79 12.83
N GLU A 76 -1.38 11.79 12.87
CA GLU A 76 -2.03 11.34 14.11
C GLU A 76 -1.04 10.70 15.10
N THR A 77 -0.11 9.88 14.61
CA THR A 77 0.73 9.03 15.46
C THR A 77 2.13 9.55 15.66
N ARG A 78 2.66 10.26 14.69
CA ARG A 78 4.03 10.77 14.61
C ARG A 78 4.06 12.12 13.88
N PRO A 79 3.48 13.19 14.45
CA PRO A 79 3.49 14.50 13.79
C PRO A 79 4.93 14.93 13.48
N PRO A 80 5.13 15.74 12.41
CA PRO A 80 6.45 16.23 12.02
C PRO A 80 7.19 16.86 13.19
N GLY A 81 8.47 16.53 13.33
CA GLY A 81 9.29 17.08 14.41
C GLY A 81 9.39 18.60 14.31
N ARG A 82 9.55 19.30 15.45
CA ARG A 82 9.69 20.77 15.51
C ARG A 82 10.87 21.33 14.71
N THR A 83 11.79 20.48 14.28
CA THR A 83 12.95 20.83 13.44
C THR A 83 12.63 20.86 11.94
N LEU A 84 11.48 20.32 11.52
CA LEU A 84 11.02 20.42 10.15
C LEU A 84 10.17 21.69 10.00
N GLU A 85 10.37 22.45 8.92
CA GLU A 85 9.54 23.62 8.59
C GLU A 85 8.11 23.24 8.21
N THR A 86 7.83 21.94 8.12
CA THR A 86 6.54 21.34 7.74
C THR A 86 5.62 21.19 8.95
N LYS A 87 4.35 21.52 8.79
CA LYS A 87 3.32 21.35 9.81
C LYS A 87 2.61 20.00 9.71
N SER A 88 2.65 19.37 8.56
CA SER A 88 2.02 18.11 8.23
C SER A 88 2.90 17.32 7.25
N HIS A 89 2.82 15.99 7.28
CA HIS A 89 3.46 15.14 6.26
C HIS A 89 2.90 15.38 4.85
N HIS A 90 1.72 15.95 4.72
CA HIS A 90 1.16 16.38 3.44
C HIS A 90 2.02 17.44 2.72
N ASP A 91 2.72 18.29 3.48
CA ASP A 91 3.59 19.32 2.93
C ASP A 91 4.81 18.74 2.18
N LEU A 92 5.12 17.46 2.42
CA LEU A 92 6.21 16.74 1.75
C LEU A 92 5.82 16.14 0.40
N ILE A 93 4.52 16.13 0.04
CA ILE A 93 4.05 15.55 -1.22
C ILE A 93 4.60 16.37 -2.39
N THR A 94 5.35 15.70 -3.27
CA THR A 94 5.98 16.33 -4.43
C THR A 94 5.60 15.57 -5.69
N PHE A 95 4.94 16.24 -6.63
CA PHE A 95 4.61 15.64 -7.92
C PHE A 95 5.85 15.61 -8.82
N VAL A 96 6.15 14.45 -9.38
CA VAL A 96 7.28 14.24 -10.26
C VAL A 96 6.82 13.75 -11.64
N GLU A 97 7.70 13.85 -12.65
CA GLU A 97 7.39 13.36 -13.98
C GLU A 97 7.01 11.88 -13.95
N ASP A 98 5.96 11.54 -14.71
CA ASP A 98 5.52 10.15 -14.77
C ASP A 98 6.46 9.31 -15.63
N ARG A 99 6.59 8.04 -15.28
CA ARG A 99 7.45 7.10 -16.00
C ARG A 99 6.78 6.64 -17.30
N PRO A 100 7.54 6.43 -18.39
CA PRO A 100 7.00 5.85 -19.61
C PRO A 100 6.35 4.48 -19.36
N GLY A 101 5.18 4.27 -19.95
CA GLY A 101 4.45 3.00 -19.81
C GLY A 101 3.86 2.73 -18.43
N HIS A 102 3.63 3.78 -17.64
CA HIS A 102 2.97 3.63 -16.34
C HIS A 102 1.50 3.29 -16.52
N ASP A 103 1.10 2.09 -16.13
CA ASP A 103 -0.28 1.63 -16.24
C ASP A 103 -1.24 2.54 -15.48
N TRP A 104 -2.28 2.98 -16.18
CA TRP A 104 -3.29 3.86 -15.60
C TRP A 104 -4.10 3.17 -14.50
N ARG A 105 -4.55 1.94 -14.75
CA ARG A 105 -5.44 1.22 -13.82
C ARG A 105 -5.12 -0.27 -13.78
N TYR A 106 -5.03 -0.80 -12.58
CA TYR A 106 -5.13 -2.23 -12.29
C TYR A 106 -6.42 -2.51 -11.55
N ALA A 107 -7.24 -3.40 -12.14
CA ALA A 107 -8.39 -4.00 -11.50
C ALA A 107 -8.28 -5.51 -11.63
N ILE A 108 -8.56 -6.21 -10.57
CA ILE A 108 -8.43 -7.67 -10.51
C ILE A 108 -9.79 -8.29 -10.29
N ASP A 109 -10.18 -9.19 -11.18
CA ASP A 109 -11.36 -10.03 -11.00
C ASP A 109 -10.99 -11.26 -10.17
N ALA A 110 -11.43 -11.27 -8.91
CA ALA A 110 -11.23 -12.36 -7.96
C ALA A 110 -12.42 -13.32 -7.86
N SER A 111 -13.42 -13.22 -8.74
CA SER A 111 -14.65 -14.00 -8.67
C SER A 111 -14.42 -15.52 -8.68
N LYS A 112 -13.40 -15.99 -9.38
CA LYS A 112 -13.06 -17.42 -9.43
C LYS A 112 -12.64 -17.95 -8.06
N ILE A 113 -11.69 -17.30 -7.38
CA ILE A 113 -11.24 -17.75 -6.06
C ILE A 113 -12.36 -17.61 -5.01
N GLU A 114 -13.20 -16.59 -5.13
CA GLU A 114 -14.37 -16.41 -4.28
C GLU A 114 -15.38 -17.54 -4.46
N GLY A 115 -15.72 -17.87 -5.72
CA GLY A 115 -16.73 -18.87 -6.05
C GLY A 115 -16.27 -20.30 -5.79
N GLU A 116 -15.03 -20.64 -6.15
CA GLU A 116 -14.53 -22.03 -6.08
C GLU A 116 -13.93 -22.36 -4.70
N LEU A 117 -13.20 -21.42 -4.08
CA LEU A 117 -12.50 -21.67 -2.83
C LEU A 117 -13.10 -20.93 -1.63
N GLY A 118 -14.19 -20.16 -1.81
CA GLY A 118 -14.83 -19.42 -0.74
C GLY A 118 -13.93 -18.38 -0.07
N TRP A 119 -12.89 -17.91 -0.76
CA TRP A 119 -11.98 -16.92 -0.22
C TRP A 119 -12.44 -15.50 -0.57
N ALA A 120 -12.44 -14.62 0.42
CA ALA A 120 -12.64 -13.18 0.23
C ALA A 120 -11.76 -12.38 1.19
N PRO A 121 -11.42 -11.11 0.86
CA PRO A 121 -10.75 -10.21 1.79
C PRO A 121 -11.54 -10.05 3.09
N GLN A 122 -10.86 -10.09 4.24
CA GLN A 122 -11.48 -9.93 5.56
C GLN A 122 -11.12 -8.61 6.23
N VAL A 123 -10.07 -7.94 5.76
CA VAL A 123 -9.58 -6.69 6.33
C VAL A 123 -9.85 -5.55 5.37
N GLY A 124 -10.73 -4.63 5.74
CA GLY A 124 -10.99 -3.42 4.97
C GLY A 124 -9.74 -2.56 4.81
N PHE A 125 -9.72 -1.74 3.75
CA PHE A 125 -8.56 -0.95 3.34
C PHE A 125 -8.00 -0.08 4.48
N GLU A 126 -8.86 0.69 5.13
CA GLU A 126 -8.47 1.64 6.18
C GLU A 126 -7.78 0.93 7.36
N ALA A 127 -8.36 -0.18 7.79
CA ALA A 127 -7.79 -0.99 8.86
C ALA A 127 -6.48 -1.67 8.46
N GLY A 128 -6.39 -2.16 7.22
CA GLY A 128 -5.18 -2.76 6.66
C GLY A 128 -4.06 -1.76 6.50
N LEU A 129 -4.36 -0.54 6.01
CA LEU A 129 -3.39 0.53 5.84
C LEU A 129 -2.86 1.00 7.20
N ARG A 130 -3.72 1.24 8.19
CA ARG A 130 -3.31 1.61 9.56
C ARG A 130 -2.36 0.56 10.15
N ARG A 131 -2.73 -0.73 10.11
CA ARG A 131 -1.85 -1.82 10.58
C ARG A 131 -0.51 -1.85 9.86
N THR A 132 -0.48 -1.51 8.58
CA THR A 132 0.75 -1.46 7.78
C THR A 132 1.61 -0.28 8.21
N VAL A 133 1.05 0.92 8.36
CA VAL A 133 1.76 2.11 8.85
C VAL A 133 2.33 1.86 10.25
N ASP A 134 1.50 1.36 11.18
CA ASP A 134 1.92 1.05 12.54
C ASP A 134 3.08 0.04 12.57
N TRP A 135 3.03 -0.96 11.69
CA TRP A 135 4.10 -1.94 11.59
C TRP A 135 5.42 -1.28 11.15
N TYR A 136 5.41 -0.46 10.10
CA TYR A 136 6.61 0.25 9.63
C TYR A 136 7.16 1.21 10.69
N VAL A 137 6.29 1.91 11.40
CA VAL A 137 6.67 2.82 12.49
C VAL A 137 7.33 2.06 13.65
N GLY A 138 6.80 0.88 13.99
CA GLY A 138 7.31 0.03 15.07
C GLY A 138 8.59 -0.76 14.73
N HIS A 139 8.91 -0.95 13.43
CA HIS A 139 10.01 -1.81 12.98
C HIS A 139 11.06 -1.06 12.15
N ARG A 140 11.35 0.20 12.51
CA ARG A 140 12.27 1.08 11.76
C ARG A 140 13.67 0.49 11.59
N GLU A 141 14.17 -0.20 12.59
CA GLU A 141 15.50 -0.83 12.53
C GLU A 141 15.53 -1.98 11.52
N TRP A 142 14.52 -2.84 11.53
CA TRP A 142 14.38 -3.90 10.54
C TRP A 142 14.30 -3.32 9.12
N VAL A 143 13.48 -2.29 8.93
CA VAL A 143 13.32 -1.60 7.63
C VAL A 143 14.68 -1.08 7.15
N ARG A 144 15.47 -0.46 8.02
CA ARG A 144 16.80 0.05 7.71
C ARG A 144 17.77 -1.05 7.28
N VAL A 145 17.77 -2.19 7.99
CA VAL A 145 18.66 -3.31 7.69
C VAL A 145 18.32 -3.98 6.35
N VAL A 146 17.04 -4.14 6.04
CA VAL A 146 16.58 -4.81 4.79
C VAL A 146 16.77 -3.92 3.56
N GLN A 147 16.86 -2.62 3.76
CA GLN A 147 16.99 -1.67 2.65
C GLN A 147 18.45 -1.30 2.31
N GLY A 148 19.42 -1.70 3.14
CA GLY A 148 20.86 -1.48 2.93
C GLY A 148 21.27 -0.06 3.22
#